data_f2247f6ae9836673149fab87c2889a51
#
_entry.id   f2247f6ae9836673149fab87c2889a51
#
_cell.length_a   1.000
_cell.length_b   1.000
_cell.length_c   1.000
_cell.angle_alpha   90.00
_cell.angle_beta   90.00
_cell.angle_gamma   90.00
#
_symmetry.space_group_name_H-M   'P 1'
#
loop_
_entity.id
_entity.type
_entity.pdbx_description
1 polymer ?
#
loop_
_entity_poly.entity_id
_entity_poly.type
_entity_poly.pdbx_seq_one_letter_code
_entity_poly.pdbx_strand_id
1 'polypeptide(L)'
;MAVTCLSGTSGALYYTPAGTTGTFGTGDVTIGTETMVVETYLNLKVGDPVKFSVIDSSTGGSGTGTLPAGLTAGTTYYVILYTATTGALKVSASAGGSAVNLTDVGTAAAPNEFQVAYAAFENVSQVSEWSFEIERAEIDVTTIGGDPGQYVPFRKYIAGFGDGSGSATAYMTNEDASLSNRMIEDVLQRQQVGAGFKLYTDRVYSGGTVSDTLSRFISFDATLTSASLAVTPDDAQAVTVNFRPAGVPTFDFSRS
;
A
#
# COMPACT_ATOMS: atom_id res chain seq x y z
N MET A 1 25.08 8.92 -25.65
CA MET A 1 24.25 7.75 -25.26
C MET A 1 23.11 7.62 -26.24
N ALA A 2 22.82 6.41 -26.71
CA ALA A 2 21.64 6.17 -27.52
C ALA A 2 20.39 6.24 -26.63
N VAL A 3 19.39 6.98 -27.05
CA VAL A 3 18.08 7.02 -26.36
C VAL A 3 17.32 5.77 -26.78
N THR A 4 16.97 4.92 -25.81
CA THR A 4 16.21 3.69 -26.04
C THR A 4 14.80 3.86 -25.43
N CYS A 5 13.77 3.59 -26.21
CA CYS A 5 12.39 3.56 -25.71
C CYS A 5 12.23 2.36 -24.77
N LEU A 6 11.53 2.57 -23.64
CA LEU A 6 11.20 1.51 -22.70
C LEU A 6 10.03 0.68 -23.24
N SER A 7 10.13 -0.64 -23.08
CA SER A 7 9.03 -1.56 -23.37
C SER A 7 8.15 -1.74 -22.14
N GLY A 8 6.84 -1.86 -22.32
CA GLY A 8 5.91 -2.17 -21.24
C GLY A 8 6.09 -3.56 -20.60
N THR A 9 6.94 -4.44 -21.18
CA THR A 9 7.18 -5.81 -20.67
C THR A 9 7.86 -5.85 -19.30
N SER A 10 8.58 -4.81 -18.90
CA SER A 10 9.20 -4.68 -17.57
C SER A 10 8.30 -3.95 -16.55
N GLY A 11 7.10 -3.57 -16.95
CA GLY A 11 6.11 -2.97 -16.06
C GLY A 11 5.63 -3.95 -15.00
N ALA A 12 5.32 -3.44 -13.80
CA ALA A 12 4.73 -4.21 -12.72
C ALA A 12 3.93 -3.32 -11.77
N LEU A 13 2.95 -3.90 -11.12
CA LEU A 13 2.18 -3.24 -10.08
C LEU A 13 2.44 -3.95 -8.74
N TYR A 14 2.79 -3.15 -7.75
CA TYR A 14 2.93 -3.57 -6.37
C TYR A 14 1.89 -2.84 -5.53
N TYR A 15 1.30 -3.56 -4.59
CA TYR A 15 0.20 -3.08 -3.78
C TYR A 15 0.42 -3.39 -2.30
N THR A 16 -0.01 -2.49 -1.43
CA THR A 16 -0.16 -2.70 0.01
C THR A 16 -1.63 -2.58 0.36
N PRO A 17 -2.25 -3.63 0.95
CA PRO A 17 -3.67 -3.63 1.27
C PRO A 17 -4.06 -2.57 2.30
N ALA A 18 -5.28 -2.04 2.16
CA ALA A 18 -5.87 -1.08 3.08
C ALA A 18 -6.19 -1.69 4.44
N GLY A 19 -6.09 -0.89 5.51
CA GLY A 19 -6.54 -1.27 6.85
C GLY A 19 -5.75 -2.41 7.50
N THR A 20 -4.49 -2.59 7.13
CA THR A 20 -3.62 -3.66 7.65
C THR A 20 -2.69 -3.21 8.78
N THR A 21 -2.76 -1.94 9.18
CA THR A 21 -1.97 -1.38 10.27
C THR A 21 -2.79 -1.30 11.53
N GLY A 22 -2.26 -1.81 12.64
CA GLY A 22 -2.90 -1.79 13.93
C GLY A 22 -1.90 -1.64 15.07
N THR A 23 -2.38 -1.26 16.26
CA THR A 23 -1.57 -1.08 17.48
C THR A 23 -2.01 -2.03 18.59
N PHE A 24 -1.13 -2.26 19.55
CA PHE A 24 -1.40 -3.04 20.76
C PHE A 24 -0.41 -2.64 21.86
N GLY A 25 -0.80 -2.89 23.09
CA GLY A 25 0.02 -2.61 24.26
C GLY A 25 0.63 -3.86 24.90
N THR A 26 1.41 -3.66 25.95
CA THR A 26 1.98 -4.77 26.75
C THR A 26 0.91 -5.63 27.42
N GLY A 27 -0.25 -5.05 27.75
CA GLY A 27 -1.41 -5.76 28.33
C GLY A 27 -2.15 -6.66 27.35
N ASP A 28 -1.92 -6.48 26.07
CA ASP A 28 -2.59 -7.20 24.98
C ASP A 28 -1.80 -8.45 24.55
N VAL A 29 -0.67 -8.75 25.19
CA VAL A 29 0.20 -9.88 24.87
C VAL A 29 -0.01 -11.02 25.86
N THR A 30 -0.36 -12.20 25.36
CA THR A 30 -0.54 -13.42 26.15
C THR A 30 0.55 -14.43 25.78
N ILE A 31 1.57 -14.56 26.65
CA ILE A 31 2.75 -15.40 26.43
C ILE A 31 2.36 -16.89 26.31
N GLY A 32 1.48 -17.39 27.16
CA GLY A 32 1.16 -18.83 27.19
C GLY A 32 0.38 -19.35 25.97
N THR A 33 -0.13 -18.47 25.13
CA THR A 33 -0.84 -18.82 23.90
C THR A 33 -0.23 -18.16 22.66
N GLU A 34 0.89 -17.44 22.80
CA GLU A 34 1.57 -16.68 21.73
C GLU A 34 0.59 -15.77 20.97
N THR A 35 -0.32 -15.12 21.70
CA THR A 35 -1.38 -14.29 21.11
C THR A 35 -1.17 -12.83 21.46
N MET A 36 -1.28 -11.98 20.48
CA MET A 36 -1.37 -10.53 20.60
C MET A 36 -2.81 -10.11 20.26
N VAL A 37 -3.37 -9.18 21.00
CA VAL A 37 -4.69 -8.61 20.69
C VAL A 37 -4.44 -7.23 20.08
N VAL A 38 -4.71 -7.10 18.79
CA VAL A 38 -4.65 -5.84 18.04
C VAL A 38 -6.05 -5.29 17.86
N GLU A 39 -6.18 -4.17 17.16
CA GLU A 39 -7.52 -3.63 16.86
C GLU A 39 -8.40 -4.65 16.14
N THR A 40 -9.69 -4.59 16.42
CA THR A 40 -10.70 -5.40 15.74
C THR A 40 -10.94 -4.90 14.32
N TYR A 41 -11.35 -5.80 13.44
CA TYR A 41 -11.71 -5.49 12.04
C TYR A 41 -10.56 -4.96 11.17
N LEU A 42 -9.30 -5.26 11.53
CA LEU A 42 -8.19 -5.07 10.59
C LEU A 42 -8.36 -6.00 9.38
N ASN A 43 -7.84 -5.54 8.26
CA ASN A 43 -7.86 -6.32 7.02
C ASN A 43 -6.64 -7.26 6.90
N LEU A 44 -6.34 -7.99 7.98
CA LEU A 44 -5.28 -8.99 8.00
C LEU A 44 -5.83 -10.36 7.62
N LYS A 45 -5.11 -11.09 6.77
CA LYS A 45 -5.43 -12.46 6.35
C LYS A 45 -4.28 -13.40 6.70
N VAL A 46 -4.60 -14.68 6.87
CA VAL A 46 -3.59 -15.72 7.05
C VAL A 46 -2.69 -15.76 5.83
N GLY A 47 -1.38 -15.75 6.06
CA GLY A 47 -0.37 -15.65 5.00
C GLY A 47 0.19 -14.27 4.78
N ASP A 48 -0.45 -13.22 5.29
CA ASP A 48 0.03 -11.83 5.14
C ASP A 48 1.40 -11.64 5.77
N PRO A 49 2.35 -11.02 5.05
CA PRO A 49 3.60 -10.60 5.62
C PRO A 49 3.41 -9.33 6.44
N VAL A 50 3.86 -9.35 7.68
CA VAL A 50 3.75 -8.21 8.60
C VAL A 50 5.08 -7.91 9.28
N LYS A 51 5.26 -6.66 9.70
CA LYS A 51 6.38 -6.19 10.51
C LYS A 51 5.88 -5.54 11.78
N PHE A 52 6.71 -5.62 12.80
CA PHE A 52 6.45 -4.99 14.09
C PHE A 52 7.41 -3.83 14.32
N SER A 53 6.92 -2.81 15.01
CA SER A 53 7.70 -1.66 15.44
C SER A 53 7.18 -1.14 16.79
N VAL A 54 7.98 -0.32 17.45
CA VAL A 54 7.52 0.51 18.58
C VAL A 54 7.30 1.91 18.04
N ILE A 55 6.13 2.44 18.23
CA ILE A 55 5.75 3.80 17.77
C ILE A 55 5.43 4.69 18.96
N ASP A 56 5.59 5.98 18.77
CA ASP A 56 5.01 7.01 19.65
C ASP A 56 3.65 7.41 19.08
N SER A 57 2.57 7.00 19.74
CA SER A 57 1.20 7.24 19.27
C SER A 57 0.81 8.72 19.26
N SER A 58 1.54 9.58 19.97
CA SER A 58 1.29 11.04 19.97
C SER A 58 1.86 11.75 18.74
N THR A 59 2.93 11.22 18.17
CA THR A 59 3.64 11.81 17.02
C THR A 59 3.53 10.97 15.75
N GLY A 60 3.17 9.68 15.88
CA GLY A 60 3.20 8.71 14.78
C GLY A 60 4.61 8.31 14.34
N GLY A 61 5.62 8.77 15.08
CA GLY A 61 7.02 8.47 14.80
C GLY A 61 7.54 7.23 15.54
N SER A 62 8.87 7.01 15.46
CA SER A 62 9.52 5.93 16.20
C SER A 62 9.38 6.14 17.70
N GLY A 63 8.88 5.11 18.39
CA GLY A 63 8.74 5.10 19.84
C GLY A 63 9.96 4.51 20.55
N THR A 64 9.92 4.58 21.89
CA THR A 64 10.92 3.98 22.78
C THR A 64 10.32 2.77 23.48
N GLY A 65 11.07 1.67 23.54
CA GLY A 65 10.62 0.42 24.14
C GLY A 65 11.26 -0.80 23.50
N THR A 66 10.83 -1.98 23.92
CA THR A 66 11.25 -3.26 23.35
C THR A 66 10.03 -4.07 22.99
N LEU A 67 10.00 -4.63 21.79
CA LEU A 67 8.95 -5.56 21.36
C LEU A 67 8.92 -6.78 22.30
N PRO A 68 7.78 -7.50 22.38
CA PRO A 68 7.70 -8.79 23.04
C PRO A 68 8.83 -9.72 22.60
N ALA A 69 9.49 -10.39 23.54
CA ALA A 69 10.60 -11.28 23.20
C ALA A 69 10.12 -12.43 22.30
N GLY A 70 10.87 -12.65 21.22
CA GLY A 70 10.49 -13.48 20.07
C GLY A 70 10.22 -12.65 18.81
N LEU A 71 9.89 -11.36 18.97
CA LEU A 71 9.72 -10.44 17.86
C LEU A 71 10.92 -9.50 17.71
N THR A 72 11.32 -9.24 16.48
CA THR A 72 12.41 -8.30 16.14
C THR A 72 11.87 -7.23 15.22
N ALA A 73 12.11 -5.96 15.56
CA ALA A 73 11.67 -4.83 14.76
C ALA A 73 12.21 -4.92 13.32
N GLY A 74 11.35 -4.60 12.36
CA GLY A 74 11.69 -4.61 10.93
C GLY A 74 11.83 -6.00 10.29
N THR A 75 11.80 -7.09 11.07
CA THR A 75 11.78 -8.46 10.54
C THR A 75 10.37 -8.79 10.03
N THR A 76 10.31 -9.45 8.87
CA THR A 76 9.04 -9.92 8.31
C THR A 76 8.59 -11.19 8.99
N TYR A 77 7.35 -11.20 9.46
CA TYR A 77 6.62 -12.34 9.98
C TYR A 77 5.39 -12.59 9.11
N TYR A 78 4.78 -13.76 9.26
CA TYR A 78 3.59 -14.15 8.49
C TYR A 78 2.43 -14.41 9.43
N VAL A 79 1.28 -13.84 9.14
CA VAL A 79 0.04 -14.07 9.90
C VAL A 79 -0.37 -15.53 9.77
N ILE A 80 -0.54 -16.23 10.89
CA ILE A 80 -1.04 -17.61 10.92
C ILE A 80 -2.42 -17.71 11.55
N LEU A 81 -2.84 -16.69 12.29
CA LEU A 81 -4.19 -16.51 12.82
C LEU A 81 -4.49 -15.03 12.93
N TYR A 82 -5.63 -14.62 12.46
CA TYR A 82 -6.25 -13.34 12.82
C TYR A 82 -7.76 -13.53 12.96
N THR A 83 -8.32 -13.05 14.08
CA THR A 83 -9.75 -13.10 14.34
C THR A 83 -10.29 -11.68 14.43
N ALA A 84 -10.96 -11.21 13.39
CA ALA A 84 -11.39 -9.83 13.25
C ALA A 84 -12.29 -9.32 14.39
N THR A 85 -13.11 -10.19 14.98
CA THR A 85 -14.05 -9.81 16.07
C THR A 85 -13.39 -9.63 17.43
N THR A 86 -12.25 -10.27 17.65
CA THR A 86 -11.52 -10.22 18.93
C THR A 86 -10.17 -9.53 18.83
N GLY A 87 -9.68 -9.28 17.62
CA GLY A 87 -8.33 -8.76 17.39
C GLY A 87 -7.21 -9.78 17.62
N ALA A 88 -7.53 -11.04 17.91
CA ALA A 88 -6.52 -12.05 18.25
C ALA A 88 -5.63 -12.34 17.03
N LEU A 89 -4.34 -12.08 17.18
CA LEU A 89 -3.30 -12.23 16.16
C LEU A 89 -2.22 -13.21 16.62
N LYS A 90 -1.82 -14.13 15.74
CA LYS A 90 -0.60 -14.94 15.89
C LYS A 90 0.21 -14.88 14.61
N VAL A 91 1.52 -14.89 14.76
CA VAL A 91 2.45 -14.79 13.62
C VAL A 91 3.51 -15.89 13.69
N SER A 92 4.11 -16.18 12.56
CA SER A 92 5.21 -17.12 12.38
C SER A 92 6.40 -16.44 11.69
N ALA A 93 7.59 -16.95 11.91
CA ALA A 93 8.81 -16.51 11.23
C ALA A 93 8.88 -16.98 9.75
N SER A 94 8.03 -17.92 9.35
CA SER A 94 7.94 -18.42 7.97
C SER A 94 6.50 -18.66 7.57
N ALA A 95 6.18 -18.53 6.30
CA ALA A 95 4.84 -18.76 5.79
C ALA A 95 4.34 -20.18 6.16
N GLY A 96 3.19 -20.27 6.83
CA GLY A 96 2.61 -21.53 7.30
C GLY A 96 3.38 -22.24 8.42
N GLY A 97 4.37 -21.57 9.04
CA GLY A 97 5.16 -22.12 10.15
C GLY A 97 4.42 -22.11 11.49
N SER A 98 5.10 -22.54 12.55
CA SER A 98 4.59 -22.48 13.93
C SER A 98 4.59 -21.06 14.47
N ALA A 99 3.71 -20.78 15.44
CA ALA A 99 3.68 -19.49 16.12
C ALA A 99 5.04 -19.13 16.71
N VAL A 100 5.40 -17.86 16.62
CA VAL A 100 6.58 -17.31 17.30
C VAL A 100 6.38 -17.47 18.80
N ASN A 101 7.37 -18.06 19.49
CA ASN A 101 7.33 -18.21 20.93
C ASN A 101 7.60 -16.86 21.60
N LEU A 102 6.58 -16.31 22.26
CA LEU A 102 6.66 -15.08 23.03
C LEU A 102 7.06 -15.41 24.47
N THR A 103 8.21 -14.91 24.93
CA THR A 103 8.73 -15.21 26.28
C THR A 103 8.59 -14.05 27.26
N ASP A 104 8.27 -12.85 26.77
CA ASP A 104 7.85 -11.70 27.60
C ASP A 104 6.87 -10.80 26.81
N VAL A 105 6.29 -9.82 27.50
CA VAL A 105 5.30 -8.89 26.93
C VAL A 105 5.92 -7.64 26.32
N GLY A 106 7.24 -7.49 26.36
CA GLY A 106 7.94 -6.28 25.93
C GLY A 106 7.77 -5.11 26.88
N THR A 107 8.24 -3.95 26.44
CA THR A 107 8.10 -2.67 27.17
C THR A 107 7.69 -1.55 26.23
N ALA A 108 6.55 -0.95 26.50
CA ALA A 108 6.11 0.28 25.84
C ALA A 108 5.31 1.10 26.88
N ALA A 109 5.87 2.21 27.34
CA ALA A 109 5.18 3.12 28.25
C ALA A 109 4.53 4.24 27.46
N ALA A 110 3.28 4.57 27.76
CA ALA A 110 2.56 5.64 27.08
C ALA A 110 3.43 6.93 26.97
N PRO A 111 3.46 7.58 25.80
CA PRO A 111 2.62 7.38 24.63
C PRO A 111 3.10 6.29 23.64
N ASN A 112 4.07 5.44 24.02
CA ASN A 112 4.60 4.42 23.13
C ASN A 112 3.67 3.18 23.11
N GLU A 113 3.52 2.60 21.94
CA GLU A 113 2.73 1.40 21.65
C GLU A 113 3.48 0.50 20.67
N PHE A 114 3.11 -0.76 20.63
CA PHE A 114 3.53 -1.66 19.56
C PHE A 114 2.63 -1.48 18.35
N GLN A 115 3.22 -1.55 17.17
CA GLN A 115 2.50 -1.49 15.91
C GLN A 115 2.79 -2.76 15.11
N VAL A 116 1.74 -3.30 14.52
CA VAL A 116 1.82 -4.25 13.41
C VAL A 116 1.42 -3.53 12.13
N ALA A 117 2.17 -3.73 11.05
CA ALA A 117 1.83 -3.19 9.74
C ALA A 117 2.21 -4.21 8.65
N TYR A 118 1.55 -4.12 7.50
CA TYR A 118 1.93 -4.92 6.32
C TYR A 118 3.39 -4.65 5.96
N ALA A 119 4.13 -5.71 5.62
CA ALA A 119 5.60 -5.64 5.61
C ALA A 119 6.18 -4.74 4.54
N ALA A 120 5.58 -4.70 3.35
CA ALA A 120 6.04 -3.91 2.20
C ALA A 120 5.01 -3.96 1.06
N PHE A 121 5.28 -3.20 0.00
CA PHE A 121 4.58 -3.39 -1.28
C PHE A 121 4.87 -4.78 -1.84
N GLU A 122 3.83 -5.53 -2.15
CA GLU A 122 3.96 -6.84 -2.78
C GLU A 122 3.47 -6.84 -4.21
N ASN A 123 4.10 -7.67 -5.05
CA ASN A 123 3.78 -7.79 -6.46
C ASN A 123 2.39 -8.38 -6.67
N VAL A 124 1.54 -7.68 -7.40
CA VAL A 124 0.28 -8.22 -7.90
C VAL A 124 0.59 -8.99 -9.19
N SER A 125 0.83 -10.28 -9.07
CA SER A 125 1.39 -11.12 -10.13
C SER A 125 0.49 -11.28 -11.37
N GLN A 126 -0.79 -11.01 -11.24
CA GLN A 126 -1.81 -11.25 -12.26
C GLN A 126 -2.28 -9.97 -12.97
N VAL A 127 -1.52 -8.88 -12.88
CA VAL A 127 -1.87 -7.62 -13.54
C VAL A 127 -1.65 -7.73 -15.05
N SER A 128 -2.68 -7.43 -15.82
CA SER A 128 -2.61 -7.34 -17.28
C SER A 128 -2.22 -5.94 -17.76
N GLU A 129 -2.73 -4.92 -17.10
CA GLU A 129 -2.44 -3.52 -17.43
C GLU A 129 -2.65 -2.60 -16.22
N TRP A 130 -2.01 -1.46 -16.26
CA TRP A 130 -2.27 -0.35 -15.35
C TRP A 130 -2.08 0.99 -16.07
N SER A 131 -2.78 2.01 -15.60
CA SER A 131 -2.65 3.39 -16.06
C SER A 131 -2.57 4.34 -14.89
N PHE A 132 -1.89 5.45 -15.07
CA PHE A 132 -1.83 6.52 -14.10
C PHE A 132 -1.80 7.87 -14.82
N GLU A 133 -2.69 8.76 -14.46
CA GLU A 133 -2.86 10.10 -15.04
C GLU A 133 -2.72 11.15 -13.96
N ILE A 134 -2.10 12.26 -14.30
CA ILE A 134 -1.97 13.43 -13.44
C ILE A 134 -2.51 14.61 -14.18
N GLU A 135 -3.39 15.32 -13.52
CA GLU A 135 -4.01 16.54 -14.03
C GLU A 135 -3.67 17.73 -13.14
N ARG A 136 -3.73 18.90 -13.71
CA ARG A 136 -3.70 20.14 -12.96
C ARG A 136 -4.86 21.03 -13.40
N ALA A 137 -5.70 21.43 -12.47
CA ALA A 137 -6.81 22.32 -12.74
C ALA A 137 -6.30 23.67 -13.27
N GLU A 138 -6.95 24.21 -14.27
CA GLU A 138 -6.73 25.56 -14.77
C GLU A 138 -7.88 26.46 -14.32
N ILE A 139 -7.56 27.59 -13.71
CA ILE A 139 -8.54 28.57 -13.27
C ILE A 139 -8.48 29.77 -14.22
N ASP A 140 -9.59 30.01 -14.93
CA ASP A 140 -9.71 31.17 -15.81
C ASP A 140 -9.85 32.45 -14.98
N VAL A 141 -8.87 33.33 -15.08
CA VAL A 141 -8.83 34.64 -14.42
C VAL A 141 -8.90 35.79 -15.42
N THR A 142 -9.50 35.55 -16.58
CA THR A 142 -9.67 36.55 -17.62
C THR A 142 -10.62 37.65 -17.15
N THR A 143 -10.17 38.87 -17.11
CA THR A 143 -11.00 40.03 -16.72
C THR A 143 -11.66 40.63 -17.96
N ILE A 144 -12.94 40.97 -17.85
CA ILE A 144 -13.68 41.74 -18.90
C ILE A 144 -13.27 43.21 -18.76
N GLY A 145 -12.82 43.84 -19.87
CA GLY A 145 -12.47 45.27 -19.88
C GLY A 145 -10.97 45.57 -19.83
N GLY A 146 -10.12 44.57 -20.13
CA GLY A 146 -8.70 44.81 -20.40
C GLY A 146 -8.53 45.72 -21.64
N ASP A 147 -7.49 46.52 -21.59
CA ASP A 147 -7.19 47.49 -22.67
C ASP A 147 -7.14 46.79 -24.03
N PRO A 148 -7.90 47.26 -25.04
CA PRO A 148 -7.88 46.66 -26.37
C PRO A 148 -6.54 46.96 -27.04
N GLY A 149 -5.60 46.02 -26.90
CA GLY A 149 -4.32 46.09 -27.62
C GLY A 149 -4.47 45.75 -29.10
N GLN A 150 -3.37 45.75 -29.82
CA GLN A 150 -3.30 45.47 -31.28
C GLN A 150 -3.77 44.03 -31.61
N TYR A 151 -3.80 43.10 -30.62
CA TYR A 151 -4.17 41.70 -30.81
C TYR A 151 -5.46 41.37 -30.10
N VAL A 152 -6.14 40.31 -30.56
CA VAL A 152 -7.32 39.74 -29.90
C VAL A 152 -6.96 39.37 -28.46
N PRO A 153 -7.78 39.73 -27.45
CA PRO A 153 -7.50 39.40 -26.08
C PRO A 153 -7.43 37.88 -25.84
N PHE A 154 -6.33 37.43 -25.26
CA PHE A 154 -6.15 36.03 -24.87
C PHE A 154 -6.71 35.79 -23.47
N ARG A 155 -7.24 34.58 -23.27
CA ARG A 155 -7.62 34.13 -21.92
C ARG A 155 -6.40 34.00 -21.03
N LYS A 156 -6.56 34.39 -19.77
CA LYS A 156 -5.52 34.30 -18.74
C LYS A 156 -5.89 33.20 -17.75
N TYR A 157 -5.00 32.24 -17.60
CA TYR A 157 -5.18 31.12 -16.68
C TYR A 157 -4.13 31.14 -15.57
N ILE A 158 -4.54 30.73 -14.37
CA ILE A 158 -3.63 30.37 -13.28
C ILE A 158 -3.77 28.89 -12.97
N ALA A 159 -2.69 28.30 -12.51
CA ALA A 159 -2.67 26.90 -12.16
C ALA A 159 -3.40 26.67 -10.82
N GLY A 160 -4.36 25.77 -10.82
CA GLY A 160 -5.07 25.29 -9.64
C GLY A 160 -4.41 24.08 -8.99
N PHE A 161 -5.20 23.27 -8.28
CA PHE A 161 -4.76 22.06 -7.60
C PHE A 161 -4.39 20.96 -8.60
N GLY A 162 -3.39 20.16 -8.23
CA GLY A 162 -3.10 18.90 -8.91
C GLY A 162 -4.05 17.80 -8.45
N ASP A 163 -4.44 16.93 -9.34
CA ASP A 163 -5.20 15.71 -9.08
C ASP A 163 -4.52 14.54 -9.79
N GLY A 164 -4.83 13.32 -9.38
CA GLY A 164 -4.35 12.11 -10.02
C GLY A 164 -5.42 11.03 -9.98
N SER A 165 -5.42 10.21 -11.00
CA SER A 165 -6.27 9.03 -11.07
C SER A 165 -5.52 7.89 -11.75
N GLY A 166 -5.91 6.67 -11.46
CA GLY A 166 -5.34 5.50 -12.10
C GLY A 166 -6.30 4.33 -12.10
N SER A 167 -6.00 3.38 -12.94
CA SER A 167 -6.69 2.09 -12.99
C SER A 167 -5.70 0.95 -13.13
N ALA A 168 -6.08 -0.21 -12.62
CA ALA A 168 -5.35 -1.45 -12.79
C ALA A 168 -6.32 -2.58 -13.08
N THR A 169 -6.00 -3.40 -14.07
CA THR A 169 -6.76 -4.61 -14.40
C THR A 169 -5.92 -5.83 -14.06
N ALA A 170 -6.46 -6.71 -13.22
CA ALA A 170 -5.82 -7.93 -12.78
C ALA A 170 -6.77 -9.13 -12.97
N TYR A 171 -6.19 -10.31 -13.23
CA TYR A 171 -6.95 -11.54 -13.25
C TYR A 171 -7.19 -12.08 -11.85
N MET A 172 -8.41 -12.56 -11.59
CA MET A 172 -8.73 -13.23 -10.34
C MET A 172 -8.03 -14.59 -10.23
N THR A 173 -7.70 -14.94 -9.01
CA THR A 173 -7.14 -16.25 -8.66
C THR A 173 -8.03 -16.95 -7.66
N ASN A 174 -7.83 -18.25 -7.47
CA ASN A 174 -8.53 -19.06 -6.48
C ASN A 174 -7.91 -18.98 -5.07
N GLU A 175 -6.94 -18.07 -4.87
CA GLU A 175 -6.28 -17.88 -3.58
C GLU A 175 -6.92 -16.71 -2.83
N ASP A 176 -7.48 -16.97 -1.65
CA ASP A 176 -8.18 -15.96 -0.83
C ASP A 176 -7.28 -14.79 -0.41
N ALA A 177 -5.99 -15.03 -0.20
CA ALA A 177 -5.02 -14.01 0.20
C ALA A 177 -4.38 -13.30 -1.00
N SER A 178 -4.77 -13.61 -2.24
CA SER A 178 -4.17 -12.97 -3.40
C SER A 178 -4.50 -11.47 -3.45
N LEU A 179 -3.50 -10.65 -3.76
CA LEU A 179 -3.66 -9.20 -3.78
C LEU A 179 -4.66 -8.73 -4.85
N SER A 180 -4.80 -9.46 -5.95
CA SER A 180 -5.80 -9.15 -6.98
C SER A 180 -7.23 -9.27 -6.45
N ASN A 181 -7.51 -10.29 -5.64
CA ASN A 181 -8.82 -10.48 -5.03
C ASN A 181 -9.05 -9.44 -3.91
N ARG A 182 -8.02 -9.14 -3.11
CA ARG A 182 -8.10 -8.16 -2.02
C ARG A 182 -8.39 -6.75 -2.48
N MET A 183 -7.86 -6.32 -3.62
CA MET A 183 -8.14 -4.98 -4.16
C MET A 183 -9.63 -4.71 -4.34
N ILE A 184 -10.47 -5.74 -4.58
CA ILE A 184 -11.94 -5.58 -4.65
C ILE A 184 -12.50 -5.31 -3.25
N GLU A 185 -12.11 -6.13 -2.27
CA GLU A 185 -12.59 -6.02 -0.89
C GLU A 185 -12.14 -4.69 -0.27
N ASP A 186 -10.94 -4.25 -0.60
CA ASP A 186 -10.36 -3.02 -0.06
C ASP A 186 -11.11 -1.75 -0.48
N VAL A 187 -11.84 -1.77 -1.61
CA VAL A 187 -12.76 -0.68 -1.98
C VAL A 187 -13.87 -0.49 -0.93
N LEU A 188 -14.29 -1.58 -0.28
CA LEU A 188 -15.34 -1.56 0.74
C LEU A 188 -14.78 -1.30 2.15
N GLN A 189 -13.47 -1.29 2.32
CA GLN A 189 -12.85 -1.02 3.62
C GLN A 189 -13.14 0.42 4.07
N ARG A 190 -13.70 0.54 5.28
CA ARG A 190 -13.98 1.83 5.89
C ARG A 190 -12.72 2.64 6.14
N GLN A 191 -11.64 1.97 6.54
CA GLN A 191 -10.34 2.58 6.79
C GLN A 191 -9.38 2.16 5.67
N GLN A 192 -8.99 3.12 4.84
CA GLN A 192 -8.08 2.89 3.73
C GLN A 192 -6.63 3.33 4.05
N VAL A 193 -6.33 3.61 5.31
CA VAL A 193 -4.99 3.97 5.76
C VAL A 193 -4.02 2.81 5.49
N GLY A 194 -2.87 3.14 4.91
CA GLY A 194 -1.85 2.16 4.54
C GLY A 194 -2.03 1.53 3.16
N ALA A 195 -3.16 1.78 2.47
CA ALA A 195 -3.27 1.40 1.07
C ALA A 195 -2.26 2.18 0.24
N GLY A 196 -1.50 1.49 -0.59
CA GLY A 196 -0.50 2.13 -1.43
C GLY A 196 -0.23 1.37 -2.70
N PHE A 197 0.18 2.11 -3.73
CA PHE A 197 0.62 1.55 -5.00
C PHE A 197 2.06 1.93 -5.29
N LYS A 198 2.78 0.99 -5.90
CA LYS A 198 4.08 1.20 -6.49
C LYS A 198 4.05 0.65 -7.91
N LEU A 199 4.05 1.55 -8.87
CA LEU A 199 3.88 1.28 -10.30
C LEU A 199 5.24 1.32 -10.98
N TYR A 200 5.80 0.16 -11.32
CA TYR A 200 7.06 0.10 -12.02
C TYR A 200 6.84 0.28 -13.53
N THR A 201 7.48 1.28 -14.09
CA THR A 201 7.59 1.45 -15.54
C THR A 201 8.76 0.64 -16.12
N ASP A 202 9.78 0.38 -15.29
CA ASP A 202 10.94 -0.42 -15.66
C ASP A 202 11.51 -1.08 -14.39
N ARG A 203 11.20 -2.37 -14.20
CA ARG A 203 11.59 -3.15 -13.05
C ARG A 203 12.91 -3.88 -13.30
N VAL A 204 13.90 -3.66 -12.45
CA VAL A 204 15.22 -4.26 -12.54
C VAL A 204 15.47 -5.15 -11.32
N TYR A 205 16.02 -6.33 -11.56
CA TYR A 205 16.43 -7.26 -10.50
C TYR A 205 17.94 -7.17 -10.24
N SER A 206 18.32 -7.19 -8.98
CA SER A 206 19.71 -7.30 -8.52
C SER A 206 19.77 -8.32 -7.39
N GLY A 207 20.64 -9.32 -7.51
CA GLY A 207 20.74 -10.36 -6.49
C GLY A 207 19.49 -11.21 -6.27
N GLY A 208 18.61 -11.32 -7.27
CA GLY A 208 17.35 -12.09 -7.18
C GLY A 208 16.14 -11.31 -6.59
N THR A 209 16.35 -10.07 -6.16
CA THR A 209 15.30 -9.17 -5.65
C THR A 209 15.16 -7.94 -6.53
N VAL A 210 13.99 -7.28 -6.48
CA VAL A 210 13.78 -6.02 -7.17
C VAL A 210 14.65 -4.94 -6.52
N SER A 211 15.43 -4.25 -7.32
CA SER A 211 16.27 -3.13 -6.89
C SER A 211 15.58 -1.81 -7.21
N ASP A 212 15.12 -1.10 -6.18
CA ASP A 212 14.50 0.22 -6.35
C ASP A 212 15.47 1.24 -6.94
N THR A 213 16.74 1.19 -6.55
CA THR A 213 17.77 2.12 -7.05
C THR A 213 18.08 1.98 -8.55
N LEU A 214 17.82 0.81 -9.12
CA LEU A 214 18.01 0.54 -10.55
C LEU A 214 16.70 0.57 -11.33
N SER A 215 15.56 0.51 -10.66
CA SER A 215 14.23 0.51 -11.27
C SER A 215 13.69 1.93 -11.44
N ARG A 216 12.64 2.06 -12.25
CA ARG A 216 11.88 3.30 -12.40
C ARG A 216 10.44 3.05 -11.99
N PHE A 217 9.93 3.85 -11.07
CA PHE A 217 8.60 3.66 -10.53
C PHE A 217 7.95 4.97 -10.09
N ILE A 218 6.64 4.88 -9.87
CA ILE A 218 5.82 5.87 -9.20
C ILE A 218 5.28 5.21 -7.94
N SER A 219 5.40 5.84 -6.78
CA SER A 219 4.84 5.34 -5.52
C SER A 219 4.00 6.40 -4.81
N PHE A 220 2.90 5.97 -4.22
CA PHE A 220 1.98 6.85 -3.51
C PHE A 220 1.06 6.04 -2.59
N ASP A 221 0.59 6.69 -1.54
CA ASP A 221 -0.55 6.22 -0.77
C ASP A 221 -1.82 6.46 -1.60
N ALA A 222 -2.76 5.54 -1.55
CA ALA A 222 -3.92 5.56 -2.42
C ALA A 222 -5.23 5.35 -1.68
N THR A 223 -6.28 5.89 -2.28
CA THR A 223 -7.66 5.54 -1.96
C THR A 223 -8.25 4.77 -3.14
N LEU A 224 -8.74 3.56 -2.88
CA LEU A 224 -9.45 2.77 -3.88
C LEU A 224 -10.89 3.30 -3.98
N THR A 225 -11.31 3.63 -5.18
CA THR A 225 -12.58 4.32 -5.40
C THR A 225 -13.66 3.44 -5.98
N SER A 226 -13.30 2.47 -6.80
CA SER A 226 -14.23 1.51 -7.36
C SER A 226 -13.52 0.24 -7.82
N ALA A 227 -14.25 -0.86 -7.84
CA ALA A 227 -13.84 -2.10 -8.46
C ALA A 227 -14.98 -2.62 -9.35
N SER A 228 -14.63 -3.14 -10.51
CA SER A 228 -15.56 -3.81 -11.41
C SER A 228 -15.06 -5.21 -11.73
N LEU A 229 -15.95 -6.18 -11.68
CA LEU A 229 -15.68 -7.58 -12.02
C LEU A 229 -16.35 -7.91 -13.34
N ALA A 230 -15.59 -8.39 -14.31
CA ALA A 230 -16.08 -8.91 -15.56
C ALA A 230 -15.92 -10.44 -15.59
N VAL A 231 -17.02 -11.13 -15.85
CA VAL A 231 -17.05 -12.60 -15.98
C VAL A 231 -17.65 -12.94 -17.32
N THR A 232 -16.85 -13.50 -18.22
CA THR A 232 -17.28 -13.99 -19.53
C THR A 232 -16.92 -15.47 -19.66
N PRO A 233 -17.78 -16.30 -20.28
CA PRO A 233 -17.56 -17.75 -20.35
C PRO A 233 -16.27 -18.16 -21.09
N ASP A 234 -15.83 -17.35 -22.04
CA ASP A 234 -14.72 -17.67 -22.94
C ASP A 234 -13.42 -16.91 -22.57
N ASP A 235 -13.38 -16.23 -21.42
CA ASP A 235 -12.22 -15.43 -21.03
C ASP A 235 -11.91 -15.56 -19.52
N ALA A 236 -10.69 -15.19 -19.13
CA ALA A 236 -10.31 -15.14 -17.73
C ALA A 236 -11.11 -14.05 -16.99
N GLN A 237 -11.48 -14.33 -15.74
CA GLN A 237 -12.17 -13.35 -14.91
C GLN A 237 -11.21 -12.20 -14.59
N ALA A 238 -11.57 -11.00 -15.03
CA ALA A 238 -10.77 -9.81 -14.82
C ALA A 238 -11.44 -8.84 -13.85
N VAL A 239 -10.64 -8.21 -13.03
CA VAL A 239 -11.02 -7.14 -12.11
C VAL A 239 -10.32 -5.87 -12.52
N THR A 240 -11.09 -4.80 -12.73
CA THR A 240 -10.55 -3.46 -12.89
C THR A 240 -10.82 -2.65 -11.64
N VAL A 241 -9.75 -2.16 -11.02
CA VAL A 241 -9.80 -1.32 -9.83
C VAL A 241 -9.37 0.09 -10.20
N ASN A 242 -10.15 1.08 -9.78
CA ASN A 242 -9.79 2.49 -9.91
C ASN A 242 -9.33 3.03 -8.56
N PHE A 243 -8.31 3.88 -8.61
CA PHE A 243 -7.70 4.46 -7.42
C PHE A 243 -7.32 5.92 -7.65
N ARG A 244 -7.15 6.66 -6.55
CA ARG A 244 -6.62 8.02 -6.55
C ARG A 244 -5.50 8.13 -5.53
N PRO A 245 -4.44 8.90 -5.80
CA PRO A 245 -3.45 9.23 -4.79
C PRO A 245 -4.08 9.94 -3.58
N ALA A 246 -3.72 9.51 -2.38
CA ALA A 246 -4.10 10.17 -1.13
C ALA A 246 -3.14 11.32 -0.75
N GLY A 247 -2.04 11.47 -1.48
CA GLY A 247 -1.03 12.50 -1.30
C GLY A 247 -0.24 12.73 -2.59
N VAL A 248 0.84 13.47 -2.49
CA VAL A 248 1.70 13.76 -3.65
C VAL A 248 2.48 12.50 -4.04
N PRO A 249 2.33 12.00 -5.28
CA PRO A 249 3.09 10.84 -5.75
C PRO A 249 4.59 11.12 -5.79
N THR A 250 5.37 10.12 -5.45
CA THR A 250 6.82 10.14 -5.63
C THR A 250 7.20 9.50 -6.96
N PHE A 251 7.96 10.22 -7.77
CA PHE A 251 8.46 9.77 -9.06
C PHE A 251 9.94 9.46 -8.94
N ASP A 252 10.33 8.21 -9.09
CA ASP A 252 11.72 7.80 -9.19
C ASP A 252 12.01 7.29 -10.60
N PHE A 253 12.51 8.18 -11.45
CA PHE A 253 12.87 7.90 -12.84
C PHE A 253 14.38 8.02 -13.08
N SER A 254 15.14 8.36 -12.04
CA SER A 254 16.61 8.38 -12.10
C SER A 254 17.18 7.02 -11.78
N ARG A 255 18.19 6.61 -12.53
CA ARG A 255 19.07 5.48 -12.16
C ARG A 255 20.37 6.06 -11.62
N SER A 256 20.68 5.75 -10.40
CA SER A 256 21.96 6.13 -9.79
C SER A 256 23.05 5.09 -10.13
#